data_794d938f80219b240fd3c0f8d1ecc3cb
#
_entry.id   794d938f80219b240fd3c0f8d1ecc3cb
#
_cell.length_a   1.000
_cell.length_b   1.000
_cell.length_c   1.000
_cell.angle_alpha   90.00
_cell.angle_beta   90.00
_cell.angle_gamma   90.00
#
_symmetry.space_group_name_H-M   'P 1'
#
loop_
_entity.id
_entity.type
_entity.pdbx_description
1 polymer ?
#
loop_
_entity_poly.entity_id
_entity_poly.type
_entity_poly.pdbx_seq_one_letter_code
_entity_poly.pdbx_strand_id
1 'polypeptide(L)'
;MAPGVPYGYPQAAVPMGCQVCGAGPAAPVTVRGHQGMVVIMRSLKRQGVFCRTCALSVFREMQAETLIAGWWGLLSVVITPCVLLANLGALSGIQRMPVPVSPGWRPPLDAGKPVFQRPEGIAVLIPLGLLGLVVNLVTGLMLGLFPGLNETKTNLTTGSCARNDGTWTEPDLKTVPCGSADAQYRVMFPGDAGCEDGDYLASPYDSADGIGRCLRPLR
;
A
#
# COMPACT_ATOMS: atom_id res chain seq x y z
N MET A 1 49.34 46.47 34.87
CA MET A 1 48.65 45.21 34.52
C MET A 1 47.21 45.41 34.99
N ALA A 2 46.28 45.65 34.04
CA ALA A 2 44.86 45.76 34.32
C ALA A 2 44.18 44.40 34.14
N PRO A 3 43.29 43.98 35.05
CA PRO A 3 42.62 42.69 34.94
C PRO A 3 41.61 42.71 33.77
N GLY A 4 41.73 41.74 32.90
CA GLY A 4 40.82 41.54 31.76
C GLY A 4 39.41 41.25 32.24
N VAL A 5 38.47 42.03 31.73
CA VAL A 5 37.03 41.83 31.92
C VAL A 5 36.60 40.65 31.02
N PRO A 6 35.96 39.62 31.55
CA PRO A 6 35.43 38.52 30.72
C PRO A 6 34.19 39.04 29.96
N TYR A 7 34.36 39.24 28.66
CA TYR A 7 33.23 39.44 27.72
C TYR A 7 32.46 38.13 27.54
N GLY A 8 31.54 37.86 28.43
CA GLY A 8 30.55 36.83 28.33
C GLY A 8 29.16 37.44 28.52
N TYR A 9 28.69 38.23 27.56
CA TYR A 9 27.28 38.54 27.53
C TYR A 9 26.54 37.25 27.10
N PRO A 10 25.59 36.75 27.88
CA PRO A 10 24.61 35.84 27.37
C PRO A 10 23.85 36.61 26.29
N GLN A 11 24.03 36.25 25.04
CA GLN A 11 23.13 36.70 23.97
C GLN A 11 21.74 36.19 24.35
N ALA A 12 20.98 36.99 25.06
CA ALA A 12 19.54 36.87 25.14
C ALA A 12 19.08 36.79 23.71
N ALA A 13 18.60 35.59 23.28
CA ALA A 13 18.03 35.40 21.94
C ALA A 13 16.97 36.50 21.79
N VAL A 14 17.28 37.52 20.97
CA VAL A 14 16.30 38.51 20.59
C VAL A 14 15.08 37.71 20.13
N PRO A 15 13.89 37.90 20.70
CA PRO A 15 12.71 37.19 20.25
C PRO A 15 12.47 37.64 18.82
N MET A 16 12.99 36.85 17.87
CA MET A 16 12.82 37.09 16.46
C MET A 16 11.33 36.91 16.17
N GLY A 17 10.68 37.97 15.74
CA GLY A 17 9.29 37.92 15.30
C GLY A 17 9.13 36.93 14.13
N CYS A 18 7.94 36.56 13.86
CA CYS A 18 7.61 35.70 12.74
C CYS A 18 8.11 36.29 11.41
N GLN A 19 8.88 35.55 10.64
CA GLN A 19 9.41 35.99 9.33
C GLN A 19 8.31 36.33 8.33
N VAL A 20 7.11 35.85 8.55
CA VAL A 20 5.95 36.05 7.67
C VAL A 20 5.14 37.27 8.10
N CYS A 21 4.71 37.33 9.34
CA CYS A 21 3.80 38.40 9.81
C CYS A 21 4.42 39.36 10.83
N GLY A 22 5.60 39.03 11.37
CA GLY A 22 6.25 39.86 12.41
C GLY A 22 5.77 39.57 13.84
N ALA A 23 4.66 38.87 14.02
CA ALA A 23 4.08 38.61 15.33
C ALA A 23 4.98 37.70 16.19
N GLY A 24 4.93 37.87 17.51
CA GLY A 24 5.68 37.08 18.48
C GLY A 24 4.80 36.53 19.60
N PRO A 25 5.25 35.50 20.26
CA PRO A 25 6.50 34.76 20.07
C PRO A 25 6.54 33.89 18.80
N ALA A 26 7.75 33.66 18.28
CA ALA A 26 8.00 32.85 17.11
C ALA A 26 9.17 31.88 17.38
N ALA A 27 9.16 30.73 16.75
CA ALA A 27 10.17 29.69 16.92
C ALA A 27 10.61 29.10 15.58
N PRO A 28 11.81 28.50 15.51
CA PRO A 28 12.27 27.79 14.32
C PRO A 28 11.42 26.53 14.09
N VAL A 29 10.86 26.41 12.90
CA VAL A 29 10.05 25.29 12.47
C VAL A 29 10.59 24.75 11.15
N THR A 30 10.66 23.45 11.03
CA THR A 30 11.01 22.75 9.80
C THR A 30 9.89 21.76 9.45
N VAL A 31 9.33 21.90 8.25
CA VAL A 31 8.34 20.99 7.69
C VAL A 31 8.93 20.37 6.42
N ARG A 32 8.74 19.09 6.26
CA ARG A 32 9.22 18.33 5.10
C ARG A 32 8.05 17.94 4.22
N GLY A 33 8.28 17.90 2.91
CA GLY A 33 7.34 17.44 1.92
C GLY A 33 7.99 16.42 0.98
N HIS A 34 7.16 15.65 0.31
CA HIS A 34 7.57 14.69 -0.69
C HIS A 34 6.64 14.78 -1.90
N GLN A 35 7.24 14.82 -3.08
CA GLN A 35 6.53 14.75 -4.35
C GLN A 35 7.13 13.59 -5.15
N GLY A 36 6.32 12.60 -5.49
CA GLY A 36 6.66 11.47 -6.33
C GLY A 36 6.16 11.73 -7.75
N MET A 37 7.04 11.59 -8.73
CA MET A 37 6.66 11.56 -10.14
C MET A 37 7.23 10.25 -10.70
N VAL A 38 6.43 9.41 -11.23
CA VAL A 38 6.71 8.05 -11.72
C VAL A 38 8.17 7.55 -11.58
N VAL A 39 9.15 8.30 -12.09
CA VAL A 39 10.59 7.99 -12.06
C VAL A 39 11.40 8.98 -11.20
N ILE A 40 10.91 10.22 -11.04
CA ILE A 40 11.64 11.29 -10.33
C ILE A 40 10.96 11.55 -8.98
N MET A 41 11.76 11.67 -7.94
CA MET A 41 11.31 12.03 -6.60
C MET A 41 11.92 13.36 -6.18
N ARG A 42 11.09 14.23 -5.60
CA ARG A 42 11.52 15.53 -5.08
C ARG A 42 11.20 15.62 -3.60
N SER A 43 12.23 15.81 -2.78
CA SER A 43 12.07 16.14 -1.37
C SER A 43 11.97 17.65 -1.21
N LEU A 44 10.93 18.10 -0.55
CA LEU A 44 10.69 19.50 -0.22
C LEU A 44 11.00 19.74 1.26
N LYS A 45 11.55 20.90 1.58
CA LYS A 45 11.81 21.33 2.94
C LYS A 45 11.50 22.82 3.06
N ARG A 46 10.58 23.16 3.96
CA ARG A 46 10.33 24.55 4.36
C ARG A 46 10.79 24.75 5.79
N GLN A 47 11.68 25.71 5.99
CA GLN A 47 12.21 26.04 7.31
C GLN A 47 12.21 27.56 7.51
N GLY A 48 11.95 27.98 8.73
CA GLY A 48 11.94 29.40 9.08
C GLY A 48 11.52 29.61 10.52
N VAL A 49 11.54 30.86 10.95
CA VAL A 49 11.05 31.28 12.25
C VAL A 49 9.60 31.75 12.08
N PHE A 50 8.66 31.03 12.65
CA PHE A 50 7.23 31.27 12.48
C PHE A 50 6.53 31.39 13.84
N CYS A 51 5.50 32.24 13.89
CA CYS A 51 4.52 32.18 14.97
C CYS A 51 3.63 30.94 14.79
N ARG A 52 2.91 30.53 15.82
CA ARG A 52 2.05 29.35 15.80
C ARG A 52 1.09 29.30 14.61
N THR A 53 0.42 30.42 14.29
CA THR A 53 -0.57 30.46 13.20
C THR A 53 0.07 30.29 11.84
N CYS A 54 1.16 31.03 11.55
CA CYS A 54 1.89 30.92 10.28
C CYS A 54 2.55 29.55 10.12
N ALA A 55 3.12 28.98 11.20
CA ALA A 55 3.69 27.64 11.20
C ALA A 55 2.63 26.58 10.87
N LEU A 56 1.42 26.71 11.43
CA LEU A 56 0.32 25.81 11.17
C LEU A 56 -0.16 25.89 9.72
N SER A 57 -0.20 27.10 9.15
CA SER A 57 -0.51 27.30 7.72
C SER A 57 0.51 26.60 6.81
N VAL A 58 1.80 26.87 7.01
CA VAL A 58 2.89 26.24 6.25
C VAL A 58 2.87 24.72 6.40
N PHE A 59 2.61 24.22 7.61
CA PHE A 59 2.47 22.79 7.86
C PHE A 59 1.33 22.18 7.05
N ARG A 60 0.13 22.76 7.12
CA ARG A 60 -1.07 22.25 6.43
C ARG A 60 -0.92 22.26 4.92
N GLU A 61 -0.34 23.32 4.36
CA GLU A 61 -0.06 23.44 2.94
C GLU A 61 0.92 22.34 2.47
N MET A 62 2.05 22.17 3.15
CA MET A 62 3.06 21.17 2.82
C MET A 62 2.50 19.73 2.94
N GLN A 63 1.66 19.48 3.94
CA GLN A 63 0.99 18.17 4.09
C GLN A 63 -0.01 17.94 2.97
N ALA A 64 -0.82 18.92 2.59
CA ALA A 64 -1.76 18.80 1.49
C ALA A 64 -1.04 18.51 0.16
N GLU A 65 0.03 19.26 -0.14
CA GLU A 65 0.86 19.01 -1.33
C GLU A 65 1.45 17.59 -1.34
N THR A 66 1.95 17.12 -0.18
CA THR A 66 2.52 15.78 -0.05
C THR A 66 1.44 14.69 -0.22
N LEU A 67 0.23 14.92 0.31
CA LEU A 67 -0.89 13.98 0.17
C LEU A 67 -1.37 13.83 -1.27
N ILE A 68 -1.33 14.91 -2.07
CA ILE A 68 -1.74 14.84 -3.48
C ILE A 68 -0.61 14.29 -4.35
N ALA A 69 0.60 14.84 -4.21
CA ALA A 69 1.70 14.60 -5.14
C ALA A 69 2.67 13.51 -4.67
N GLY A 70 2.56 13.06 -3.43
CA GLY A 70 3.50 12.13 -2.82
C GLY A 70 3.39 10.67 -3.29
N TRP A 71 2.28 10.25 -3.91
CA TRP A 71 1.98 8.83 -4.18
C TRP A 71 2.38 8.33 -5.57
N TRP A 72 2.76 9.21 -6.48
CA TRP A 72 2.95 8.91 -7.90
C TRP A 72 4.30 8.30 -8.26
N GLY A 73 4.95 7.62 -7.33
CA GLY A 73 6.23 6.93 -7.57
C GLY A 73 6.26 5.57 -6.88
N LEU A 74 6.97 4.61 -7.45
CA LEU A 74 7.04 3.24 -6.91
C LEU A 74 7.54 3.21 -5.46
N LEU A 75 8.60 3.97 -5.13
CA LEU A 75 9.11 4.09 -3.77
C LEU A 75 8.32 5.09 -2.91
N SER A 76 7.50 5.93 -3.53
CA SER A 76 6.74 6.97 -2.83
C SER A 76 5.68 6.38 -1.92
N VAL A 77 5.18 5.18 -2.20
CA VAL A 77 4.24 4.45 -1.33
C VAL A 77 4.82 4.22 0.07
N VAL A 78 6.13 4.06 0.18
CA VAL A 78 6.84 3.90 1.46
C VAL A 78 7.31 5.26 2.01
N ILE A 79 7.86 6.12 1.15
CA ILE A 79 8.46 7.38 1.57
C ILE A 79 7.39 8.37 2.06
N THR A 80 6.26 8.45 1.38
CA THR A 80 5.18 9.40 1.73
C THR A 80 4.68 9.21 3.16
N PRO A 81 4.25 8.02 3.62
CA PRO A 81 3.85 7.84 5.00
C PRO A 81 4.97 8.13 6.00
N CYS A 82 6.23 7.81 5.69
CA CYS A 82 7.36 8.15 6.55
C CYS A 82 7.52 9.67 6.71
N VAL A 83 7.37 10.45 5.64
CA VAL A 83 7.45 11.92 5.68
C VAL A 83 6.25 12.49 6.45
N LEU A 84 5.05 11.98 6.24
CA LEU A 84 3.85 12.41 6.96
C LEU A 84 4.00 12.15 8.47
N LEU A 85 4.50 10.98 8.87
CA LEU A 85 4.75 10.64 10.27
C LEU A 85 5.86 11.50 10.88
N ALA A 86 6.96 11.74 10.17
CA ALA A 86 8.03 12.63 10.63
C ALA A 86 7.52 14.06 10.90
N ASN A 87 6.56 14.53 10.13
CA ASN A 87 5.94 15.84 10.32
C ASN A 87 5.01 15.91 11.54
N LEU A 88 4.54 14.77 12.11
CA LEU A 88 3.76 14.78 13.35
C LEU A 88 4.58 15.37 14.52
N GLY A 89 5.89 15.13 14.54
CA GLY A 89 6.79 15.77 15.50
C GLY A 89 6.81 17.29 15.34
N ALA A 90 6.88 17.79 14.11
CA ALA A 90 6.78 19.24 13.83
C ALA A 90 5.42 19.80 14.25
N LEU A 91 4.32 19.10 13.99
CA LEU A 91 2.98 19.51 14.39
C LEU A 91 2.87 19.60 15.92
N SER A 92 3.37 18.62 16.66
CA SER A 92 3.34 18.65 18.13
C SER A 92 4.14 19.84 18.68
N GLY A 93 5.28 20.16 18.08
CA GLY A 93 6.07 21.35 18.39
C GLY A 93 5.28 22.66 18.13
N ILE A 94 4.64 22.78 16.97
CA ILE A 94 3.82 23.93 16.60
C ILE A 94 2.63 24.11 17.56
N GLN A 95 1.96 23.02 17.93
CA GLN A 95 0.81 23.07 18.85
C GLN A 95 1.17 23.52 20.26
N ARG A 96 2.41 23.23 20.72
CA ARG A 96 2.92 23.65 22.02
C ARG A 96 3.37 25.12 22.05
N MET A 97 3.53 25.74 20.87
CA MET A 97 3.89 27.15 20.80
C MET A 97 2.77 28.03 21.37
N PRO A 98 3.08 29.07 22.16
CA PRO A 98 2.09 30.01 22.63
C PRO A 98 1.44 30.77 21.46
N VAL A 99 0.22 31.22 21.69
CA VAL A 99 -0.48 32.09 20.73
C VAL A 99 0.27 33.42 20.62
N PRO A 100 0.40 33.99 19.41
CA PRO A 100 1.03 35.32 19.23
C PRO A 100 0.29 36.38 20.04
N VAL A 101 1.02 37.12 20.87
CA VAL A 101 0.48 38.19 21.74
C VAL A 101 0.87 39.58 21.24
N SER A 102 1.99 39.70 20.50
CA SER A 102 2.38 40.97 19.88
C SER A 102 1.82 41.06 18.46
N PRO A 103 1.26 42.21 18.08
CA PRO A 103 0.81 42.41 16.72
C PRO A 103 2.00 42.39 15.75
N GLY A 104 1.80 41.78 14.61
CA GLY A 104 2.75 41.80 13.51
C GLY A 104 2.54 43.02 12.60
N TRP A 105 3.44 43.22 11.66
CA TRP A 105 3.36 44.26 10.65
C TRP A 105 2.38 43.94 9.50
N ARG A 106 1.90 42.66 9.44
CA ARG A 106 0.82 42.21 8.56
C ARG A 106 0.05 41.09 9.22
N PRO A 107 -1.17 40.75 8.73
CA PRO A 107 -1.95 39.62 9.26
C PRO A 107 -1.21 38.30 9.08
N PRO A 108 -1.35 37.36 10.03
CA PRO A 108 -0.79 36.02 9.90
C PRO A 108 -1.42 35.29 8.72
N LEU A 109 -0.70 34.25 8.20
CA LEU A 109 -1.25 33.36 7.18
C LEU A 109 -2.49 32.66 7.72
N ASP A 110 -3.51 32.53 6.87
CA ASP A 110 -4.67 31.72 7.20
C ASP A 110 -4.27 30.21 7.22
N ALA A 111 -4.46 29.59 8.35
CA ALA A 111 -4.21 28.16 8.48
C ALA A 111 -5.29 27.31 7.78
N GLY A 112 -6.44 27.88 7.46
CA GLY A 112 -7.54 27.20 6.79
C GLY A 112 -8.06 25.98 7.57
N LYS A 113 -8.81 25.10 6.91
CA LYS A 113 -9.33 23.86 7.48
C LYS A 113 -8.21 22.84 7.75
N PRO A 114 -8.37 21.92 8.73
CA PRO A 114 -7.49 20.78 8.90
C PRO A 114 -7.34 19.96 7.60
N VAL A 115 -6.18 19.34 7.39
CA VAL A 115 -5.84 18.67 6.13
C VAL A 115 -6.86 17.59 5.75
N PHE A 116 -7.33 16.79 6.73
CA PHE A 116 -8.33 15.74 6.50
C PHE A 116 -9.78 16.25 6.32
N GLN A 117 -10.02 17.55 6.46
CA GLN A 117 -11.30 18.19 6.13
C GLN A 117 -11.26 18.89 4.77
N ARG A 118 -10.17 18.74 4.04
CA ARG A 118 -9.99 19.25 2.69
C ARG A 118 -10.17 18.13 1.66
N PRO A 119 -10.59 18.43 0.43
CA PRO A 119 -10.71 17.44 -0.63
C PRO A 119 -9.39 16.68 -0.88
N GLU A 120 -8.25 17.34 -0.70
CA GLU A 120 -6.92 16.76 -0.82
C GLU A 120 -6.68 15.65 0.21
N GLY A 121 -7.15 15.85 1.44
CA GLY A 121 -7.05 14.85 2.51
C GLY A 121 -7.95 13.64 2.28
N ILE A 122 -9.11 13.85 1.65
CA ILE A 122 -10.03 12.77 1.28
C ILE A 122 -9.47 11.96 0.10
N ALA A 123 -8.86 12.65 -0.88
CA ALA A 123 -8.28 12.01 -2.06
C ALA A 123 -7.20 10.96 -1.72
N VAL A 124 -6.52 11.08 -0.57
CA VAL A 124 -5.55 10.08 -0.11
C VAL A 124 -6.18 8.73 0.24
N LEU A 125 -7.48 8.71 0.55
CA LEU A 125 -8.19 7.45 0.84
C LEU A 125 -8.29 6.56 -0.40
N ILE A 126 -8.22 7.12 -1.61
CA ILE A 126 -8.26 6.37 -2.87
C ILE A 126 -7.04 5.45 -3.00
N PRO A 127 -5.77 5.95 -2.99
CA PRO A 127 -4.61 5.08 -3.10
C PRO A 127 -4.46 4.14 -1.90
N LEU A 128 -4.84 4.54 -0.69
CA LEU A 128 -4.84 3.66 0.47
C LEU A 128 -5.89 2.55 0.36
N GLY A 129 -7.08 2.87 -0.12
CA GLY A 129 -8.14 1.89 -0.38
C GLY A 129 -7.73 0.88 -1.45
N LEU A 130 -7.15 1.34 -2.56
CA LEU A 130 -6.61 0.48 -3.62
C LEU A 130 -5.49 -0.43 -3.10
N LEU A 131 -4.56 0.12 -2.32
CA LEU A 131 -3.48 -0.67 -1.72
C LEU A 131 -4.05 -1.73 -0.76
N GLY A 132 -5.00 -1.36 0.08
CA GLY A 132 -5.70 -2.30 0.96
C GLY A 132 -6.42 -3.40 0.19
N LEU A 133 -7.09 -3.07 -0.91
CA LEU A 133 -7.74 -4.04 -1.79
C LEU A 133 -6.73 -5.02 -2.39
N VAL A 134 -5.64 -4.51 -2.96
CA VAL A 134 -4.57 -5.35 -3.55
C VAL A 134 -3.97 -6.29 -2.51
N VAL A 135 -3.65 -5.78 -1.31
CA VAL A 135 -3.11 -6.60 -0.22
C VAL A 135 -4.10 -7.70 0.18
N ASN A 136 -5.39 -7.38 0.32
CA ASN A 136 -6.42 -8.37 0.65
C ASN A 136 -6.58 -9.42 -0.45
N LEU A 137 -6.58 -9.02 -1.72
CA LEU A 137 -6.66 -9.95 -2.86
C LEU A 137 -5.44 -10.89 -2.89
N VAL A 138 -4.23 -10.35 -2.76
CA VAL A 138 -3.00 -11.16 -2.74
C VAL A 138 -2.98 -12.10 -1.55
N THR A 139 -3.34 -11.62 -0.37
CA THR A 139 -3.42 -12.45 0.84
C THR A 139 -4.48 -13.54 0.68
N GLY A 140 -5.67 -13.20 0.17
CA GLY A 140 -6.72 -14.17 -0.09
C GLY A 140 -6.31 -15.24 -1.11
N LEU A 141 -5.59 -14.85 -2.16
CA LEU A 141 -5.03 -15.78 -3.15
C LEU A 141 -3.97 -16.69 -2.53
N MET A 142 -3.05 -16.12 -1.73
CA MET A 142 -2.00 -16.91 -1.04
C MET A 142 -2.56 -17.88 -0.01
N LEU A 143 -3.65 -17.52 0.67
CA LEU A 143 -4.32 -18.39 1.65
C LEU A 143 -5.34 -19.35 1.01
N GLY A 144 -5.51 -19.33 -0.31
CA GLY A 144 -6.46 -20.19 -1.02
C GLY A 144 -7.93 -19.89 -0.68
N LEU A 145 -8.25 -18.67 -0.27
CA LEU A 145 -9.63 -18.27 0.07
C LEU A 145 -10.53 -18.07 -1.16
N PHE A 146 -9.94 -18.15 -2.36
CA PHE A 146 -10.66 -18.07 -3.64
C PHE A 146 -10.57 -19.42 -4.36
N PRO A 147 -11.41 -20.41 -4.03
CA PRO A 147 -11.32 -21.78 -4.56
C PRO A 147 -11.40 -21.85 -6.08
N GLY A 148 -12.14 -20.96 -6.73
CA GLY A 148 -12.24 -20.92 -8.19
C GLY A 148 -10.99 -20.39 -8.93
N LEU A 149 -10.04 -19.76 -8.24
CA LEU A 149 -8.78 -19.28 -8.85
C LEU A 149 -7.60 -20.22 -8.59
N ASN A 150 -7.76 -21.11 -7.63
CA ASN A 150 -6.76 -22.12 -7.25
C ASN A 150 -7.19 -23.53 -7.70
N GLU A 151 -7.93 -23.65 -8.79
CA GLU A 151 -8.19 -24.97 -9.38
C GLU A 151 -6.83 -25.58 -9.75
N THR A 152 -6.35 -26.40 -8.85
CA THR A 152 -5.23 -27.28 -9.12
C THR A 152 -5.69 -28.21 -10.23
N LYS A 153 -5.18 -27.99 -11.45
CA LYS A 153 -5.44 -28.91 -12.56
C LYS A 153 -5.22 -30.30 -12.05
N THR A 154 -6.25 -31.11 -12.12
CA THR A 154 -6.20 -32.47 -11.62
C THR A 154 -5.21 -33.24 -12.48
N ASN A 155 -4.02 -33.53 -11.95
CA ASN A 155 -3.01 -34.27 -12.68
C ASN A 155 -3.43 -35.74 -12.74
N LEU A 156 -4.16 -36.13 -13.78
CA LEU A 156 -4.50 -37.49 -14.07
C LEU A 156 -3.23 -38.24 -14.50
N THR A 157 -2.70 -39.07 -13.60
CA THR A 157 -1.55 -39.93 -13.91
C THR A 157 -2.04 -41.35 -14.27
N THR A 158 -1.40 -41.95 -15.26
CA THR A 158 -1.73 -43.34 -15.68
C THR A 158 -1.65 -44.28 -14.48
N GLY A 159 -2.66 -45.12 -14.29
CA GLY A 159 -2.77 -46.06 -13.18
C GLY A 159 -3.49 -45.49 -11.95
N SER A 160 -3.68 -44.18 -11.86
CA SER A 160 -4.51 -43.56 -10.81
C SER A 160 -5.99 -43.88 -11.03
N CYS A 161 -6.81 -43.62 -10.01
CA CYS A 161 -8.26 -43.70 -10.14
C CYS A 161 -8.85 -42.28 -10.00
N ALA A 162 -9.96 -42.09 -10.70
CA ALA A 162 -10.65 -40.79 -10.76
C ALA A 162 -12.15 -40.92 -10.47
N ARG A 163 -12.73 -39.84 -10.00
CA ARG A 163 -14.16 -39.62 -9.85
C ARG A 163 -14.54 -38.41 -10.67
N ASN A 164 -15.70 -38.42 -11.31
CA ASN A 164 -16.26 -37.23 -11.95
C ASN A 164 -17.37 -36.68 -11.06
N ASP A 165 -17.15 -35.48 -10.51
CA ASP A 165 -18.14 -34.77 -9.71
C ASP A 165 -19.03 -33.85 -10.58
N GLY A 166 -18.69 -33.69 -11.85
CA GLY A 166 -19.41 -32.89 -12.84
C GLY A 166 -20.29 -33.72 -13.77
N THR A 167 -20.68 -33.08 -14.87
CA THR A 167 -21.37 -33.75 -16.01
C THR A 167 -20.36 -34.11 -17.10
N TRP A 168 -20.75 -34.94 -18.08
CA TRP A 168 -19.86 -35.20 -19.22
C TRP A 168 -19.72 -34.05 -20.22
N THR A 169 -20.56 -33.03 -20.12
CA THR A 169 -20.43 -31.79 -20.87
C THR A 169 -19.48 -30.80 -20.17
N GLU A 170 -19.37 -30.91 -18.84
CA GLU A 170 -18.46 -30.14 -17.97
C GLU A 170 -17.90 -31.09 -16.92
N PRO A 171 -16.88 -31.88 -17.26
CA PRO A 171 -16.34 -32.89 -16.34
C PRO A 171 -15.47 -32.23 -15.25
N ASP A 172 -15.74 -32.58 -13.99
CA ASP A 172 -14.89 -32.23 -12.83
C ASP A 172 -14.23 -33.51 -12.32
N LEU A 173 -13.09 -33.86 -12.93
CA LEU A 173 -12.35 -35.06 -12.64
C LEU A 173 -11.43 -34.87 -11.44
N LYS A 174 -11.59 -35.68 -10.41
CA LYS A 174 -10.74 -35.68 -9.20
C LYS A 174 -10.04 -37.01 -9.02
N THR A 175 -8.74 -36.99 -8.73
CA THR A 175 -8.00 -38.20 -8.37
C THR A 175 -8.44 -38.71 -6.99
N VAL A 176 -8.72 -39.99 -6.89
CA VAL A 176 -9.14 -40.68 -5.65
C VAL A 176 -8.35 -41.94 -5.47
N PRO A 177 -8.19 -42.46 -4.24
CA PRO A 177 -7.57 -43.77 -4.02
C PRO A 177 -8.34 -44.88 -4.74
N CYS A 178 -7.65 -45.75 -5.47
CA CYS A 178 -8.31 -46.80 -6.25
C CYS A 178 -9.11 -47.82 -5.40
N GLY A 179 -8.81 -47.92 -4.11
CA GLY A 179 -9.57 -48.76 -3.17
C GLY A 179 -10.76 -48.07 -2.53
N SER A 180 -11.04 -46.80 -2.85
CA SER A 180 -12.18 -46.08 -2.29
C SER A 180 -13.48 -46.47 -3.00
N ALA A 181 -14.60 -46.37 -2.27
CA ALA A 181 -15.95 -46.58 -2.84
C ALA A 181 -16.29 -45.47 -3.89
N ASP A 182 -15.59 -44.36 -3.87
CA ASP A 182 -15.77 -43.20 -4.77
C ASP A 182 -15.03 -43.36 -6.09
N ALA A 183 -14.15 -44.38 -6.25
CA ALA A 183 -13.43 -44.60 -7.49
C ALA A 183 -14.39 -45.08 -8.58
N GLN A 184 -14.55 -44.26 -9.61
CA GLN A 184 -15.45 -44.54 -10.74
C GLN A 184 -14.68 -45.02 -11.97
N TYR A 185 -13.48 -44.47 -12.19
CA TYR A 185 -12.68 -44.70 -13.39
C TYR A 185 -11.24 -44.99 -13.04
N ARG A 186 -10.58 -45.85 -13.84
CA ARG A 186 -9.13 -46.01 -13.84
C ARG A 186 -8.52 -45.23 -15.00
N VAL A 187 -7.49 -44.45 -14.72
CA VAL A 187 -6.80 -43.64 -15.73
C VAL A 187 -5.80 -44.54 -16.46
N MET A 188 -5.98 -44.66 -17.76
CA MET A 188 -5.14 -45.45 -18.65
C MET A 188 -4.43 -44.52 -19.64
N PHE A 189 -3.27 -44.97 -20.13
CA PHE A 189 -2.62 -44.33 -21.25
C PHE A 189 -3.33 -44.70 -22.56
N PRO A 190 -3.57 -43.79 -23.50
CA PRO A 190 -4.13 -44.15 -24.79
C PRO A 190 -3.15 -45.04 -25.54
N GLY A 191 -3.65 -46.15 -26.10
CA GLY A 191 -2.88 -47.00 -27.01
C GLY A 191 -2.67 -46.37 -28.38
N ASP A 192 -1.97 -47.05 -29.28
CA ASP A 192 -1.68 -46.57 -30.64
C ASP A 192 -2.99 -46.29 -31.44
N ALA A 193 -4.08 -46.97 -31.12
CA ALA A 193 -5.40 -46.77 -31.72
C ALA A 193 -6.32 -45.80 -30.94
N GLY A 194 -5.82 -45.19 -29.85
CA GLY A 194 -6.62 -44.36 -28.95
C GLY A 194 -7.12 -45.11 -27.71
N CYS A 195 -8.30 -44.73 -27.19
CA CYS A 195 -8.93 -45.44 -26.07
C CYS A 195 -9.68 -46.69 -26.55
N GLU A 196 -9.77 -47.72 -25.69
CA GLU A 196 -10.56 -48.95 -25.99
C GLU A 196 -12.07 -48.64 -26.00
N ASP A 197 -12.84 -49.51 -26.64
CA ASP A 197 -14.29 -49.39 -26.68
C ASP A 197 -14.87 -49.43 -25.25
N GLY A 198 -15.64 -48.38 -24.91
CA GLY A 198 -16.22 -48.24 -23.58
C GLY A 198 -15.43 -47.34 -22.62
N ASP A 199 -14.21 -46.91 -22.99
CA ASP A 199 -13.45 -45.92 -22.24
C ASP A 199 -13.89 -44.49 -22.61
N TYR A 200 -13.83 -43.56 -21.66
CA TYR A 200 -14.07 -42.14 -21.90
C TYR A 200 -12.74 -41.44 -22.11
N LEU A 201 -12.68 -40.47 -23.04
CA LEU A 201 -11.50 -39.67 -23.28
C LEU A 201 -11.53 -38.42 -22.34
N ALA A 202 -10.58 -38.34 -21.42
CA ALA A 202 -10.34 -37.12 -20.65
C ALA A 202 -9.58 -36.11 -21.50
N SER A 203 -9.91 -34.83 -21.28
CA SER A 203 -9.25 -33.72 -21.99
C SER A 203 -7.74 -33.73 -21.76
N PRO A 204 -6.92 -33.39 -22.78
CA PRO A 204 -5.47 -33.19 -22.58
C PRO A 204 -5.15 -32.13 -21.52
N TYR A 205 -6.08 -31.18 -21.24
CA TYR A 205 -5.92 -30.16 -20.22
C TYR A 205 -5.97 -30.67 -18.79
N ASP A 206 -6.50 -31.89 -18.58
CA ASP A 206 -6.60 -32.55 -17.26
C ASP A 206 -5.36 -33.38 -16.92
N SER A 207 -4.36 -33.40 -17.80
CA SER A 207 -3.08 -34.11 -17.58
C SER A 207 -1.90 -33.13 -17.58
N ALA A 208 -0.86 -33.43 -16.78
CA ALA A 208 0.34 -32.59 -16.63
C ALA A 208 1.17 -32.50 -17.91
N ASP A 209 1.13 -33.53 -18.75
CA ASP A 209 1.93 -33.66 -19.97
C ASP A 209 1.17 -33.23 -21.23
N GLY A 210 -0.08 -32.77 -21.10
CA GLY A 210 -0.91 -32.38 -22.21
C GLY A 210 -1.37 -33.53 -23.12
N ILE A 211 -1.26 -34.77 -22.68
CA ILE A 211 -1.69 -35.95 -23.42
C ILE A 211 -3.05 -36.38 -22.86
N GLY A 212 -4.03 -36.61 -23.73
CA GLY A 212 -5.33 -37.17 -23.34
C GLY A 212 -5.18 -38.51 -22.59
N ARG A 213 -6.07 -38.77 -21.65
CA ARG A 213 -6.09 -40.02 -20.87
C ARG A 213 -7.40 -40.76 -21.15
N CYS A 214 -7.33 -42.08 -21.13
CA CYS A 214 -8.50 -42.92 -21.21
C CYS A 214 -9.00 -43.25 -19.79
N LEU A 215 -10.28 -43.04 -19.57
CA LEU A 215 -10.96 -43.29 -18.30
C LEU A 215 -11.76 -44.61 -18.44
N ARG A 216 -11.21 -45.70 -17.92
CA ARG A 216 -11.88 -47.01 -17.93
C ARG A 216 -12.82 -47.12 -16.75
N PRO A 217 -14.13 -47.36 -16.99
CA PRO A 217 -15.07 -47.57 -15.89
C PRO A 217 -14.66 -48.73 -15.02
N LEU A 218 -14.77 -48.62 -13.70
CA LEU A 218 -14.49 -49.66 -12.72
C LEU A 218 -15.72 -50.52 -12.39
N ARG A 219 -16.91 -50.01 -12.77
CA ARG A 219 -18.21 -50.68 -12.54
C ARG A 219 -19.11 -50.51 -13.74
#